data_8a06eadd6069d6ad30b9fd0790368a0e
#
_entry.id   8a06eadd6069d6ad30b9fd0790368a0e
#
_cell.length_a   1.000
_cell.length_b   1.000
_cell.length_c   1.000
_cell.angle_alpha   90.00
_cell.angle_beta   90.00
_cell.angle_gamma   90.00
#
_symmetry.space_group_name_H-M   'P 1'
#
loop_
_entity.id
_entity.type
_entity.pdbx_description
1 polymer ?
#
loop_
_entity_poly.entity_id
_entity_poly.type
_entity_poly.pdbx_seq_one_letter_code
_entity_poly.pdbx_strand_id
1 'polypeptide(L)'
;RLIKQSLEVLFTQVSVSLLVSALYFWISPLSYESSELIARTSPTIWDVLIAIAGGIAGFIGSRKKEANNIVPGVAIATALMPPICTAGYGLANGNVRFLFGALYLFLINCVFIMLANIVGTRILMRKSPLTSFKELSIKMRIGLISLIVLLILPASYSAVTLTIEQARKEGIKQFVGKEFANYTVINQVYKSSNNELVLSLIHI
;
A
#
# COMPACT_ATOMS: atom_id res chain seq x y z
N ARG A 1 -14.21 3.68 25.76
CA ARG A 1 -14.88 4.90 25.22
C ARG A 1 -13.98 5.60 24.21
N LEU A 2 -12.70 5.90 24.55
CA LEU A 2 -11.74 6.58 23.68
C LEU A 2 -11.50 5.85 22.35
N ILE A 3 -11.28 4.52 22.36
CA ILE A 3 -11.05 3.73 21.16
C ILE A 3 -12.25 3.80 20.20
N LYS A 4 -13.48 3.72 20.74
CA LYS A 4 -14.69 3.82 19.93
C LYS A 4 -14.79 5.18 19.24
N GLN A 5 -14.57 6.26 19.97
CA GLN A 5 -14.56 7.62 19.40
C GLN A 5 -13.49 7.79 18.33
N SER A 6 -12.26 7.28 18.57
CA SER A 6 -11.18 7.35 17.56
C SER A 6 -11.50 6.57 16.29
N LEU A 7 -12.15 5.41 16.41
CA LEU A 7 -12.59 4.62 15.26
C LEU A 7 -13.73 5.31 14.48
N GLU A 8 -14.68 5.92 15.18
CA GLU A 8 -15.76 6.69 14.56
C GLU A 8 -15.20 7.88 13.76
N VAL A 9 -14.26 8.62 14.33
CA VAL A 9 -13.59 9.73 13.65
C VAL A 9 -12.81 9.23 12.44
N LEU A 10 -12.01 8.17 12.59
CA LEU A 10 -11.26 7.58 11.48
C LEU A 10 -12.20 7.15 10.34
N PHE A 11 -13.26 6.43 10.66
CA PHE A 11 -14.24 5.96 9.68
C PHE A 11 -14.90 7.13 8.94
N THR A 12 -15.30 8.18 9.66
CA THR A 12 -15.89 9.38 9.06
C THR A 12 -14.91 10.06 8.10
N GLN A 13 -13.64 10.24 8.52
CA GLN A 13 -12.60 10.86 7.69
C GLN A 13 -12.32 10.05 6.42
N VAL A 14 -12.20 8.72 6.55
CA VAL A 14 -11.99 7.82 5.40
C VAL A 14 -13.17 7.87 4.45
N SER A 15 -14.41 7.83 4.98
CA SER A 15 -15.62 7.90 4.15
C SER A 15 -15.72 9.21 3.38
N VAL A 16 -15.47 10.35 4.03
CA VAL A 16 -15.48 11.66 3.38
C VAL A 16 -14.38 11.73 2.31
N SER A 17 -13.15 11.31 2.62
CA SER A 17 -12.04 11.32 1.67
C SER A 17 -12.31 10.44 0.46
N LEU A 18 -12.89 9.26 0.67
CA LEU A 18 -13.27 8.32 -0.39
C LEU A 18 -14.34 8.92 -1.30
N LEU A 19 -15.38 9.54 -0.73
CA LEU A 19 -16.45 10.20 -1.49
C LEU A 19 -15.92 11.38 -2.30
N VAL A 20 -15.10 12.25 -1.70
CA VAL A 20 -14.50 13.39 -2.40
C VAL A 20 -13.61 12.92 -3.55
N SER A 21 -12.81 11.89 -3.33
CA SER A 21 -11.97 11.30 -4.35
C SER A 21 -12.80 10.67 -5.48
N ALA A 22 -13.86 9.94 -5.15
CA ALA A 22 -14.76 9.35 -6.13
C ALA A 22 -15.46 10.42 -6.97
N LEU A 23 -15.95 11.50 -6.36
CA LEU A 23 -16.54 12.65 -7.06
C LEU A 23 -15.52 13.31 -8.00
N TYR A 24 -14.29 13.51 -7.54
CA TYR A 24 -13.22 14.06 -8.37
C TYR A 24 -12.99 13.23 -9.64
N PHE A 25 -12.84 11.92 -9.51
CA PHE A 25 -12.60 11.05 -10.67
C PHE A 25 -13.85 10.86 -11.54
N TRP A 26 -15.03 10.99 -10.99
CA TRP A 26 -16.28 10.94 -11.75
C TRP A 26 -16.45 12.18 -12.65
N ILE A 27 -16.04 13.36 -12.17
CA ILE A 27 -16.10 14.63 -12.92
C ILE A 27 -14.90 14.79 -13.85
N SER A 28 -13.75 14.22 -13.47
CA SER A 28 -12.50 14.37 -14.21
C SER A 28 -12.51 13.62 -15.53
N PRO A 29 -12.07 14.24 -16.64
CA PRO A 29 -11.90 13.55 -17.92
C PRO A 29 -10.74 12.53 -17.92
N LEU A 30 -9.95 12.46 -16.85
CA LEU A 30 -8.79 11.57 -16.71
C LEU A 30 -9.25 10.18 -16.30
N SER A 31 -9.76 9.40 -17.26
CA SER A 31 -10.28 8.04 -17.03
C SER A 31 -9.26 6.93 -17.27
N TYR A 32 -8.02 7.24 -17.64
CA TYR A 32 -6.99 6.24 -17.91
C TYR A 32 -6.27 5.80 -16.64
N GLU A 33 -5.97 4.50 -16.59
CA GLU A 33 -5.21 3.89 -15.51
C GLU A 33 -3.75 4.35 -15.56
N SER A 34 -3.37 5.27 -14.68
CA SER A 34 -1.97 5.67 -14.55
C SER A 34 -1.15 4.57 -13.83
N SER A 35 0.15 4.51 -14.11
CA SER A 35 1.07 3.60 -13.43
C SER A 35 1.07 3.78 -11.91
N GLU A 36 0.87 5.01 -11.44
CA GLU A 36 0.76 5.33 -10.02
C GLU A 36 -0.49 4.71 -9.37
N LEU A 37 -1.64 4.75 -10.04
CA LEU A 37 -2.86 4.13 -9.56
C LEU A 37 -2.69 2.60 -9.48
N ILE A 38 -2.11 1.99 -10.54
CA ILE A 38 -1.85 0.56 -10.58
C ILE A 38 -0.90 0.13 -9.44
N ALA A 39 0.17 0.90 -9.17
CA ALA A 39 1.10 0.62 -8.10
C ALA A 39 0.43 0.56 -6.72
N ARG A 40 -0.66 1.32 -6.49
CA ARG A 40 -1.39 1.34 -5.22
C ARG A 40 -2.43 0.22 -5.07
N THR A 41 -2.62 -0.63 -6.07
CA THR A 41 -3.55 -1.77 -5.99
C THR A 41 -2.91 -3.06 -5.48
N SER A 42 -1.59 -3.09 -5.39
CA SER A 42 -0.83 -4.29 -5.00
C SER A 42 0.20 -3.92 -3.93
N PRO A 43 -0.08 -4.19 -2.65
CA PRO A 43 0.84 -3.87 -1.56
C PRO A 43 2.18 -4.60 -1.72
N THR A 44 3.25 -3.88 -1.44
CA THR A 44 4.62 -4.38 -1.47
C THR A 44 5.26 -4.31 -0.09
N ILE A 45 6.39 -4.99 0.09
CA ILE A 45 7.16 -4.89 1.33
C ILE A 45 7.67 -3.46 1.58
N TRP A 46 7.88 -2.70 0.52
CA TRP A 46 8.29 -1.29 0.59
C TRP A 46 7.22 -0.41 1.23
N ASP A 47 5.94 -0.68 0.94
CA ASP A 47 4.82 0.04 1.56
C ASP A 47 4.78 -0.20 3.07
N VAL A 48 5.06 -1.42 3.51
CA VAL A 48 5.18 -1.76 4.94
C VAL A 48 6.32 -0.98 5.59
N LEU A 49 7.50 -0.91 4.96
CA LEU A 49 8.64 -0.15 5.47
C LEU A 49 8.33 1.34 5.56
N ILE A 50 7.66 1.90 4.55
CA ILE A 50 7.22 3.30 4.54
C ILE A 50 6.22 3.55 5.66
N ALA A 51 5.26 2.65 5.89
CA ALA A 51 4.29 2.77 6.97
C ALA A 51 4.95 2.72 8.36
N ILE A 52 5.93 1.84 8.56
CA ILE A 52 6.72 1.79 9.80
C ILE A 52 7.50 3.09 10.01
N ALA A 53 8.20 3.57 8.98
CA ALA A 53 8.95 4.82 9.04
C ALA A 53 8.04 6.02 9.34
N GLY A 54 6.89 6.11 8.66
CA GLY A 54 5.86 7.11 8.92
C GLY A 54 5.30 7.04 10.34
N GLY A 55 5.08 5.84 10.85
CA GLY A 55 4.65 5.63 12.24
C GLY A 55 5.69 6.06 13.27
N ILE A 56 6.99 5.77 13.03
CA ILE A 56 8.09 6.25 13.89
C ILE A 56 8.18 7.78 13.84
N ALA A 57 8.12 8.37 12.66
CA ALA A 57 8.14 9.83 12.49
C ALA A 57 6.93 10.48 13.20
N GLY A 58 5.74 9.91 13.06
CA GLY A 58 4.53 10.32 13.76
C GLY A 58 4.68 10.25 15.28
N PHE A 59 5.26 9.17 15.79
CA PHE A 59 5.55 9.00 17.22
C PHE A 59 6.53 10.06 17.74
N ILE A 60 7.65 10.26 17.05
CA ILE A 60 8.67 11.27 17.45
C ILE A 60 8.07 12.67 17.44
N GLY A 61 7.32 13.01 16.38
CA GLY A 61 6.70 14.32 16.21
C GLY A 61 5.66 14.61 17.31
N SER A 62 4.85 13.64 17.70
CA SER A 62 3.84 13.80 18.75
C SER A 62 4.41 14.03 20.16
N ARG A 63 5.73 13.80 20.35
CA ARG A 63 6.41 13.96 21.65
C ARG A 63 7.14 15.29 21.82
N LYS A 64 7.41 16.01 20.76
CA LYS A 64 8.05 17.33 20.85
C LYS A 64 7.01 18.37 21.28
N LYS A 65 7.24 19.00 22.45
CA LYS A 65 6.35 20.03 23.00
C LYS A 65 6.15 21.26 22.10
N GLU A 66 7.12 21.54 21.25
CA GLU A 66 7.12 22.70 20.34
C GLU A 66 6.67 22.34 18.92
N ALA A 67 6.59 21.05 18.58
CA ALA A 67 6.07 20.62 17.29
C ALA A 67 4.54 20.57 17.38
N ASN A 68 3.88 21.52 16.75
CA ASN A 68 2.47 21.39 16.43
C ASN A 68 2.23 19.98 15.87
N ASN A 69 1.09 19.37 16.16
CA ASN A 69 0.69 18.04 15.65
C ASN A 69 0.68 17.92 14.11
N ILE A 70 1.15 18.93 13.41
CA ILE A 70 1.27 19.03 11.95
C ILE A 70 2.26 18.00 11.41
N VAL A 71 3.48 17.91 11.97
CA VAL A 71 4.52 17.01 11.46
C VAL A 71 4.09 15.53 11.50
N PRO A 72 3.62 15.00 12.65
CA PRO A 72 3.09 13.64 12.70
C PRO A 72 1.87 13.45 11.79
N GLY A 73 0.99 14.45 11.70
CA GLY A 73 -0.17 14.41 10.84
C GLY A 73 0.20 14.29 9.36
N VAL A 74 1.16 15.07 8.89
CA VAL A 74 1.67 15.02 7.50
C VAL A 74 2.33 13.66 7.22
N ALA A 75 3.18 13.15 8.11
CA ALA A 75 3.86 11.87 7.93
C ALA A 75 2.86 10.70 7.81
N ILE A 76 1.77 10.72 8.59
CA ILE A 76 0.72 9.72 8.51
C ILE A 76 -0.13 9.91 7.24
N ALA A 77 -0.48 11.15 6.90
CA ALA A 77 -1.29 11.47 5.74
C ALA A 77 -0.61 11.04 4.42
N THR A 78 0.70 11.22 4.30
CA THR A 78 1.46 10.81 3.11
C THR A 78 1.40 9.30 2.85
N ALA A 79 1.28 8.48 3.89
CA ALA A 79 1.13 7.04 3.77
C ALA A 79 -0.32 6.59 3.50
N LEU A 80 -1.32 7.33 3.99
CA LEU A 80 -2.73 6.92 3.98
C LEU A 80 -3.54 7.53 2.85
N MET A 81 -3.21 8.76 2.42
CA MET A 81 -4.01 9.47 1.42
C MET A 81 -3.96 8.85 0.01
N PRO A 82 -2.79 8.45 -0.55
CA PRO A 82 -2.73 7.89 -1.88
C PRO A 82 -3.57 6.62 -2.07
N PRO A 83 -3.58 5.64 -1.15
CA PRO A 83 -4.47 4.49 -1.24
C PRO A 83 -5.96 4.86 -1.24
N ILE A 84 -6.38 5.84 -0.41
CA ILE A 84 -7.79 6.28 -0.40
C ILE A 84 -8.17 6.93 -1.74
N CYS A 85 -7.29 7.75 -2.30
CA CYS A 85 -7.51 8.34 -3.62
C CYS A 85 -7.65 7.28 -4.71
N THR A 86 -6.82 6.25 -4.70
CA THR A 86 -6.91 5.13 -5.65
C THR A 86 -8.19 4.31 -5.44
N ALA A 87 -8.63 4.12 -4.20
CA ALA A 87 -9.91 3.48 -3.92
C ALA A 87 -11.09 4.30 -4.46
N GLY A 88 -11.03 5.64 -4.35
CA GLY A 88 -12.02 6.55 -4.94
C GLY A 88 -12.06 6.47 -6.46
N TYR A 89 -10.91 6.35 -7.12
CA TYR A 89 -10.83 6.05 -8.56
C TYR A 89 -11.55 4.74 -8.90
N GLY A 90 -11.27 3.67 -8.13
CA GLY A 90 -11.94 2.38 -8.30
C GLY A 90 -13.45 2.46 -8.13
N LEU A 91 -13.93 3.25 -7.16
CA LEU A 91 -15.35 3.48 -6.93
C LEU A 91 -16.01 4.24 -8.07
N ALA A 92 -15.38 5.31 -8.57
CA ALA A 92 -15.90 6.15 -9.65
C ALA A 92 -16.02 5.39 -10.99
N ASN A 93 -15.06 4.51 -11.28
CA ASN A 93 -15.01 3.73 -12.53
C ASN A 93 -15.61 2.31 -12.41
N GLY A 94 -16.19 1.95 -11.26
CA GLY A 94 -16.73 0.61 -11.03
C GLY A 94 -15.68 -0.50 -11.04
N ASN A 95 -14.39 -0.18 -10.85
CA ASN A 95 -13.29 -1.13 -10.90
C ASN A 95 -13.00 -1.69 -9.50
N VAL A 96 -13.51 -2.89 -9.27
CA VAL A 96 -13.43 -3.61 -7.99
C VAL A 96 -11.96 -3.88 -7.56
N ARG A 97 -11.07 -4.12 -8.53
CA ARG A 97 -9.65 -4.36 -8.28
C ARG A 97 -8.98 -3.14 -7.65
N PHE A 98 -9.22 -1.95 -8.20
CA PHE A 98 -8.69 -0.69 -7.66
C PHE A 98 -9.28 -0.39 -6.30
N LEU A 99 -10.57 -0.57 -6.12
CA LEU A 99 -11.24 -0.31 -4.84
C LEU A 99 -10.68 -1.19 -3.71
N PHE A 100 -10.75 -2.52 -3.86
CA PHE A 100 -10.33 -3.42 -2.78
C PHE A 100 -8.81 -3.50 -2.63
N GLY A 101 -8.04 -3.45 -3.72
CA GLY A 101 -6.58 -3.43 -3.65
C GLY A 101 -6.06 -2.22 -2.90
N ALA A 102 -6.58 -1.03 -3.18
CA ALA A 102 -6.18 0.19 -2.51
C ALA A 102 -6.67 0.27 -1.05
N LEU A 103 -7.90 -0.16 -0.75
CA LEU A 103 -8.39 -0.26 0.63
C LEU A 103 -7.57 -1.26 1.46
N TYR A 104 -7.13 -2.34 0.84
CA TYR A 104 -6.25 -3.31 1.49
C TYR A 104 -4.88 -2.70 1.82
N LEU A 105 -4.27 -1.96 0.88
CA LEU A 105 -3.03 -1.21 1.15
C LEU A 105 -3.21 -0.17 2.26
N PHE A 106 -4.34 0.54 2.26
CA PHE A 106 -4.69 1.47 3.34
C PHE A 106 -4.73 0.78 4.70
N LEU A 107 -5.37 -0.38 4.81
CA LEU A 107 -5.45 -1.16 6.05
C LEU A 107 -4.07 -1.61 6.53
N ILE A 108 -3.22 -2.10 5.64
CA ILE A 108 -1.83 -2.46 5.96
C ILE A 108 -1.11 -1.26 6.57
N ASN A 109 -1.14 -0.10 5.89
CA ASN A 109 -0.48 1.11 6.37
C ASN A 109 -1.01 1.54 7.74
N CYS A 110 -2.33 1.54 7.96
CA CYS A 110 -2.92 1.84 9.27
C CYS A 110 -2.39 0.94 10.38
N VAL A 111 -2.35 -0.37 10.14
CA VAL A 111 -1.90 -1.35 11.15
C VAL A 111 -0.42 -1.16 11.46
N PHE A 112 0.44 -1.01 10.45
CA PHE A 112 1.88 -0.84 10.69
C PHE A 112 2.24 0.51 11.31
N ILE A 113 1.56 1.59 10.94
CA ILE A 113 1.70 2.90 11.61
C ILE A 113 1.30 2.77 13.09
N MET A 114 0.17 2.12 13.38
CA MET A 114 -0.29 1.91 14.75
C MET A 114 0.71 1.06 15.56
N LEU A 115 1.24 -0.02 14.99
CA LEU A 115 2.25 -0.85 15.61
C LEU A 115 3.53 -0.08 15.90
N ALA A 116 4.03 0.70 14.95
CA ALA A 116 5.21 1.53 15.13
C ALA A 116 5.03 2.54 16.27
N ASN A 117 3.85 3.16 16.38
CA ASN A 117 3.50 4.06 17.50
C ASN A 117 3.46 3.34 18.85
N ILE A 118 2.88 2.13 18.91
CA ILE A 118 2.85 1.33 20.14
C ILE A 118 4.26 0.97 20.56
N VAL A 119 5.10 0.46 19.65
CA VAL A 119 6.48 0.09 19.92
C VAL A 119 7.29 1.30 20.36
N GLY A 120 7.20 2.41 19.65
CA GLY A 120 7.91 3.66 19.99
C GLY A 120 7.54 4.17 21.39
N THR A 121 6.25 4.17 21.73
CA THR A 121 5.78 4.57 23.06
C THR A 121 6.34 3.68 24.16
N ARG A 122 6.45 2.36 23.90
CA ARG A 122 6.96 1.39 24.90
C ARG A 122 8.47 1.50 25.11
N ILE A 123 9.23 1.69 24.04
CA ILE A 123 10.67 1.94 24.13
C ILE A 123 10.96 3.18 24.99
N LEU A 124 10.21 4.27 24.77
CA LEU A 124 10.42 5.50 25.51
C LEU A 124 10.06 5.36 26.99
N MET A 125 9.03 4.60 27.30
CA MET A 125 8.61 4.35 28.70
C MET A 125 9.55 3.37 29.43
N ARG A 126 10.67 2.97 28.85
CA ARG A 126 11.61 1.96 29.38
C ARG A 126 10.95 0.63 29.75
N LYS A 127 9.76 0.36 29.23
CA LYS A 127 9.12 -0.94 29.36
C LYS A 127 9.50 -1.79 28.17
N SER A 128 10.00 -2.99 28.42
CA SER A 128 10.31 -3.93 27.34
C SER A 128 9.07 -4.16 26.46
N PRO A 129 9.20 -4.09 25.13
CA PRO A 129 8.05 -4.37 24.23
C PRO A 129 7.40 -5.72 24.52
N LEU A 130 8.21 -6.71 24.87
CA LEU A 130 7.76 -8.07 25.19
C LEU A 130 6.93 -8.16 26.48
N THR A 131 7.26 -7.38 27.52
CA THR A 131 6.49 -7.37 28.77
C THR A 131 5.12 -6.76 28.55
N SER A 132 5.00 -5.82 27.65
CA SER A 132 3.74 -5.17 27.34
C SER A 132 2.79 -6.04 26.52
N PHE A 133 3.29 -6.86 25.61
CA PHE A 133 2.49 -7.88 24.95
C PHE A 133 1.96 -8.93 25.94
N LYS A 134 2.69 -9.20 27.03
CA LYS A 134 2.22 -10.09 28.11
C LYS A 134 1.10 -9.47 28.96
N GLU A 135 1.07 -8.15 29.12
CA GLU A 135 0.02 -7.43 29.87
C GLU A 135 -1.31 -7.32 29.09
N LEU A 136 -1.29 -7.50 27.75
CA LEU A 136 -2.50 -7.59 26.97
C LEU A 136 -3.25 -8.90 27.26
N SER A 137 -4.57 -8.80 27.35
CA SER A 137 -5.43 -10.00 27.43
C SER A 137 -5.07 -10.97 26.30
N ILE A 138 -5.04 -12.26 26.60
CA ILE A 138 -4.72 -13.33 25.63
C ILE A 138 -5.58 -13.19 24.37
N LYS A 139 -6.85 -12.86 24.51
CA LYS A 139 -7.78 -12.62 23.38
C LYS A 139 -7.33 -11.47 22.49
N MET A 140 -6.90 -10.35 23.06
CA MET A 140 -6.41 -9.19 22.31
C MET A 140 -5.09 -9.49 21.62
N ARG A 141 -4.20 -10.24 22.25
CA ARG A 141 -2.91 -10.64 21.68
C ARG A 141 -3.08 -11.57 20.49
N ILE A 142 -3.95 -12.57 20.62
CA ILE A 142 -4.28 -13.50 19.54
C ILE A 142 -4.95 -12.73 18.39
N GLY A 143 -5.89 -11.83 18.68
CA GLY A 143 -6.54 -11.01 17.67
C GLY A 143 -5.57 -10.12 16.90
N LEU A 144 -4.61 -9.50 17.58
CA LEU A 144 -3.58 -8.66 16.94
C LEU A 144 -2.63 -9.48 16.07
N ILE A 145 -2.15 -10.63 16.56
CA ILE A 145 -1.29 -11.52 15.78
C ILE A 145 -2.05 -12.07 14.58
N SER A 146 -3.30 -12.51 14.76
CA SER A 146 -4.14 -12.99 13.67
C SER A 146 -4.37 -11.92 12.60
N LEU A 147 -4.61 -10.67 13.00
CA LEU A 147 -4.76 -9.55 12.08
C LEU A 147 -3.47 -9.28 11.28
N ILE A 148 -2.32 -9.29 11.95
CA ILE A 148 -1.01 -9.09 11.29
C ILE A 148 -0.74 -10.20 10.29
N VAL A 149 -0.95 -11.46 10.68
CA VAL A 149 -0.75 -12.62 9.80
C VAL A 149 -1.69 -12.56 8.60
N LEU A 150 -2.97 -12.25 8.83
CA LEU A 150 -4.00 -12.10 7.78
C LEU A 150 -3.61 -11.02 6.76
N LEU A 151 -2.97 -9.93 7.21
CA LEU A 151 -2.54 -8.84 6.32
C LEU A 151 -1.20 -9.13 5.63
N ILE A 152 -0.26 -9.82 6.29
CA ILE A 152 1.06 -10.10 5.70
C ILE A 152 0.99 -11.19 4.63
N LEU A 153 0.18 -12.23 4.83
CA LEU A 153 0.12 -13.36 3.90
C LEU A 153 -0.25 -12.95 2.46
N PRO A 154 -1.36 -12.21 2.21
CA PRO A 154 -1.66 -11.78 0.86
C PRO A 154 -0.66 -10.76 0.30
N ALA A 155 -0.10 -9.88 1.16
CA ALA A 155 0.91 -8.92 0.74
C ALA A 155 2.21 -9.59 0.28
N SER A 156 2.66 -10.62 1.00
CA SER A 156 3.85 -11.40 0.61
C SER A 156 3.62 -12.18 -0.67
N TYR A 157 2.43 -12.78 -0.85
CA TYR A 157 2.07 -13.45 -2.10
C TYR A 157 2.09 -12.47 -3.28
N SER A 158 1.46 -11.30 -3.15
CA SER A 158 1.47 -10.25 -4.17
C SER A 158 2.89 -9.76 -4.48
N ALA A 159 3.73 -9.56 -3.47
CA ALA A 159 5.11 -9.13 -3.66
C ALA A 159 5.93 -10.15 -4.46
N VAL A 160 5.80 -11.43 -4.14
CA VAL A 160 6.50 -12.52 -4.85
C VAL A 160 6.04 -12.60 -6.31
N THR A 161 4.72 -12.61 -6.55
CA THR A 161 4.18 -12.68 -7.92
C THR A 161 4.59 -11.49 -8.77
N LEU A 162 4.55 -10.27 -8.23
CA LEU A 162 5.01 -9.06 -8.92
C LEU A 162 6.51 -9.09 -9.23
N THR A 163 7.33 -9.55 -8.28
CA THR A 163 8.78 -9.65 -8.49
C THR A 163 9.11 -10.66 -9.59
N ILE A 164 8.44 -11.81 -9.60
CA ILE A 164 8.60 -12.83 -10.66
C ILE A 164 8.17 -12.25 -12.01
N GLU A 165 7.06 -11.55 -12.07
CA GLU A 165 6.54 -10.95 -13.30
C GLU A 165 7.45 -9.85 -13.84
N GLN A 166 8.02 -9.01 -12.98
CA GLN A 166 9.01 -8.00 -13.35
C GLN A 166 10.31 -8.62 -13.85
N ALA A 167 10.86 -9.60 -13.12
CA ALA A 167 12.06 -10.32 -13.55
C ALA A 167 11.88 -10.99 -14.92
N ARG A 168 10.68 -11.55 -15.16
CA ARG A 168 10.33 -12.14 -16.46
C ARG A 168 10.26 -11.09 -17.57
N LYS A 169 9.61 -9.95 -17.32
CA LYS A 169 9.54 -8.84 -18.28
C LYS A 169 10.92 -8.29 -18.63
N GLU A 170 11.80 -8.15 -17.65
CA GLU A 170 13.18 -7.72 -17.89
C GLU A 170 13.98 -8.76 -18.67
N GLY A 171 13.85 -10.05 -18.33
CA GLY A 171 14.47 -11.14 -19.08
C GLY A 171 14.04 -11.16 -20.55
N ILE A 172 12.74 -11.00 -20.82
CA ILE A 172 12.21 -10.91 -22.20
C ILE A 172 12.79 -9.69 -22.91
N LYS A 173 12.83 -8.53 -22.26
CA LYS A 173 13.37 -7.29 -22.83
C LYS A 173 14.85 -7.42 -23.19
N GLN A 174 15.65 -8.05 -22.33
CA GLN A 174 17.07 -8.31 -22.58
C GLN A 174 17.26 -9.31 -23.72
N PHE A 175 16.45 -10.37 -23.77
CA PHE A 175 16.50 -11.36 -24.86
C PHE A 175 16.16 -10.72 -26.21
N VAL A 176 15.05 -9.97 -26.26
CA VAL A 176 14.63 -9.27 -27.48
C VAL A 176 15.68 -8.25 -27.93
N GLY A 177 16.27 -7.50 -27.01
CA GLY A 177 17.33 -6.53 -27.32
C GLY A 177 18.63 -7.14 -27.82
N LYS A 178 18.94 -8.40 -27.43
CA LYS A 178 20.13 -9.11 -27.91
C LYS A 178 19.92 -9.80 -29.27
N GLU A 179 18.84 -10.55 -29.39
CA GLU A 179 18.57 -11.38 -30.58
C GLU A 179 18.00 -10.57 -31.74
N PHE A 180 17.30 -9.48 -31.45
CA PHE A 180 16.63 -8.65 -32.47
C PHE A 180 17.18 -7.21 -32.54
N ALA A 181 18.48 -7.03 -32.29
CA ALA A 181 19.13 -5.71 -32.31
C ALA A 181 18.97 -4.95 -33.64
N ASN A 182 18.79 -5.67 -34.75
CA ASN A 182 18.63 -5.11 -36.10
C ASN A 182 17.14 -4.91 -36.49
N TYR A 183 16.22 -5.07 -35.57
CA TYR A 183 14.79 -4.95 -35.83
C TYR A 183 14.14 -3.94 -34.88
N THR A 184 13.22 -3.14 -35.41
CA THR A 184 12.37 -2.31 -34.54
C THR A 184 11.18 -3.14 -34.05
N VAL A 185 11.10 -3.34 -32.74
CA VAL A 185 10.00 -4.06 -32.11
C VAL A 185 8.84 -3.07 -31.91
N ILE A 186 7.75 -3.26 -32.66
CA ILE A 186 6.56 -2.40 -32.58
C ILE A 186 5.65 -2.84 -31.43
N ASN A 187 5.49 -4.15 -31.30
CA ASN A 187 4.63 -4.71 -30.25
C ASN A 187 5.20 -6.03 -29.73
N GLN A 188 5.12 -6.22 -28.42
CA GLN A 188 5.50 -7.46 -27.78
C GLN A 188 4.40 -7.89 -26.81
N VAL A 189 3.84 -9.07 -27.02
CA VAL A 189 2.82 -9.67 -26.17
C VAL A 189 3.31 -11.02 -25.68
N TYR A 190 3.49 -11.13 -24.37
CA TYR A 190 3.79 -12.40 -23.74
C TYR A 190 2.51 -13.06 -23.24
N LYS A 191 2.17 -14.23 -23.78
CA LYS A 191 1.01 -15.01 -23.42
C LYS A 191 1.40 -16.03 -22.36
N SER A 192 1.16 -15.69 -21.10
CA SER A 192 1.56 -16.51 -19.94
C SER A 192 0.92 -17.93 -19.94
N SER A 193 -0.23 -18.09 -20.60
CA SER A 193 -0.94 -19.36 -20.67
C SER A 193 -0.18 -20.46 -21.41
N ASN A 194 0.56 -20.11 -22.50
CA ASN A 194 1.27 -21.05 -23.35
C ASN A 194 2.78 -20.87 -23.37
N ASN A 195 3.32 -19.97 -22.55
CA ASN A 195 4.75 -19.61 -22.57
C ASN A 195 5.23 -19.06 -23.94
N GLU A 196 4.33 -18.44 -24.69
CA GLU A 196 4.59 -17.92 -26.03
C GLU A 196 4.90 -16.42 -26.00
N LEU A 197 5.97 -16.02 -26.72
CA LEU A 197 6.32 -14.63 -26.97
C LEU A 197 5.94 -14.28 -28.40
N VAL A 198 4.93 -13.40 -28.57
CA VAL A 198 4.52 -12.89 -29.88
C VAL A 198 5.19 -11.53 -30.09
N LEU A 199 5.99 -11.42 -31.14
CA LEU A 199 6.68 -10.19 -31.51
C LEU A 199 6.18 -9.69 -32.86
N SER A 200 5.88 -8.39 -32.96
CA SER A 200 5.71 -7.70 -34.23
C SER A 200 6.98 -6.92 -34.52
N LEU A 201 7.71 -7.31 -35.55
CA LEU A 201 9.01 -6.75 -35.92
C LEU A 201 8.91 -6.04 -37.27
N ILE A 202 9.62 -4.91 -37.40
CA ILE A 202 9.95 -4.31 -38.69
C ILE A 202 11.47 -4.36 -38.86
N HIS A 203 11.91 -4.82 -40.02
CA HIS A 203 13.32 -4.78 -40.39
C HIS A 203 13.71 -3.33 -40.72
N ILE A 204 14.82 -2.85 -40.16
CA ILE A 204 15.39 -1.53 -40.45
C ILE A 204 16.31 -1.64 -41.67
#